data_40ce348ceeacbab36ea61bb2ad4da7cd
#
_entry.id   40ce348ceeacbab36ea61bb2ad4da7cd
#
_cell.length_a   1.000
_cell.length_b   1.000
_cell.length_c   1.000
_cell.angle_alpha   90.00
_cell.angle_beta   90.00
_cell.angle_gamma   90.00
#
_symmetry.space_group_name_H-M   'P 1'
#
loop_
_entity.id
_entity.type
_entity.pdbx_description
1 polymer ?
#
loop_
_entity_poly.entity_id
_entity_poly.type
_entity_poly.pdbx_seq_one_letter_code
_entity_poly.pdbx_strand_id
1 'polypeptide(L)'
;DEFFAPLSRMLSDEPASFDPDLYDDNGKYMDGWESRRKRVPGHDFAVIRLAMPGRIFGFDVDTRFFTGNYPPHCSIEAAFVAEGDPTETTVWSELVVKSPLGPSAQHFFVNADTSKVWTHLRLHIYPDGGVARLRVYGAAHFDWAKVGADEEIDLAYVFHGAKALAWSDAHYGHPDKMLGPGRGQNMGDGWETKRRRGPGHDWAIIRLGHAGRIGRIVVDTHFFKGNYPDTCELLGAYLPDAGDSWSEAEIAASEGWKSIIGRQKLDRDREHTFSGGDVADIGPVTHVRFAMHPDGGVMRLRLFGTKA
;
A
#
# COMPACT_ATOMS: atom_id res chain seq x y z
N ASP A 1 -17.89 -6.99 19.45
CA ASP A 1 -19.28 -7.13 18.98
C ASP A 1 -19.44 -6.37 17.67
N GLU A 2 -20.25 -6.86 16.73
CA GLU A 2 -20.49 -6.34 15.38
C GLU A 2 -22.00 -6.14 15.10
N PHE A 3 -22.76 -5.88 16.12
CA PHE A 3 -24.22 -5.91 16.00
C PHE A 3 -24.77 -4.85 15.06
N PHE A 4 -24.31 -3.59 15.15
CA PHE A 4 -24.78 -2.53 14.30
C PHE A 4 -24.04 -2.46 12.95
N ALA A 5 -22.73 -2.72 12.97
CA ALA A 5 -21.96 -2.69 11.74
C ALA A 5 -20.71 -3.60 11.85
N PRO A 6 -20.40 -4.38 10.80
CA PRO A 6 -19.32 -5.35 10.82
C PRO A 6 -17.93 -4.69 10.83
N LEU A 7 -16.96 -5.35 11.45
CA LEU A 7 -15.55 -4.93 11.52
C LEU A 7 -14.93 -4.65 10.15
N SER A 8 -15.33 -5.41 9.13
CA SER A 8 -14.81 -5.28 7.77
C SER A 8 -15.04 -3.90 7.16
N ARG A 9 -16.11 -3.19 7.52
CA ARG A 9 -16.37 -1.82 7.02
C ARG A 9 -15.29 -0.84 7.48
N MET A 10 -14.77 -0.98 8.71
CA MET A 10 -13.68 -0.14 9.24
C MET A 10 -12.38 -0.30 8.45
N LEU A 11 -12.18 -1.44 7.78
CA LEU A 11 -10.97 -1.77 7.02
C LEU A 11 -11.08 -1.44 5.53
N SER A 12 -12.21 -0.88 5.07
CA SER A 12 -12.38 -0.44 3.68
C SER A 12 -11.27 0.56 3.29
N ASP A 13 -10.74 0.45 2.09
CA ASP A 13 -9.76 1.38 1.50
C ASP A 13 -10.40 2.71 1.07
N GLU A 14 -11.70 2.72 0.79
CA GLU A 14 -12.45 3.92 0.45
C GLU A 14 -12.59 4.87 1.65
N PRO A 15 -12.67 6.18 1.41
CA PRO A 15 -13.03 7.15 2.46
C PRO A 15 -14.38 6.81 3.08
N ALA A 16 -14.53 7.10 4.39
CA ALA A 16 -15.81 6.92 5.04
C ALA A 16 -16.86 7.85 4.42
N SER A 17 -18.05 7.31 4.23
CA SER A 17 -19.21 8.00 3.64
C SER A 17 -20.40 7.97 4.59
N PHE A 18 -21.38 8.85 4.36
CA PHE A 18 -22.61 8.91 5.12
C PHE A 18 -23.80 9.32 4.25
N ASP A 19 -24.81 8.47 4.24
CA ASP A 19 -26.08 8.77 3.59
C ASP A 19 -27.16 8.90 4.67
N PRO A 20 -27.80 10.08 4.84
CA PRO A 20 -28.83 10.28 5.83
C PRO A 20 -30.10 9.46 5.59
N ASP A 21 -30.31 8.95 4.41
CA ASP A 21 -31.53 8.21 4.04
C ASP A 21 -31.31 6.69 3.99
N LEU A 22 -30.07 6.22 4.20
CA LEU A 22 -29.72 4.80 4.16
C LEU A 22 -29.88 4.14 5.54
N TYR A 23 -30.62 3.03 5.56
CA TYR A 23 -30.84 2.19 6.73
C TYR A 23 -30.57 0.72 6.39
N ASP A 24 -30.19 -0.06 7.38
CA ASP A 24 -30.10 -1.52 7.33
C ASP A 24 -31.00 -2.15 8.41
N ASP A 25 -30.97 -3.47 8.56
CA ASP A 25 -31.82 -4.20 9.48
C ASP A 25 -31.60 -3.83 10.97
N ASN A 26 -30.45 -3.24 11.29
CA ASN A 26 -30.07 -2.85 12.64
C ASN A 26 -30.24 -1.35 12.93
N GLY A 27 -30.71 -0.58 11.94
CA GLY A 27 -31.01 0.83 12.08
C GLY A 27 -30.35 1.71 11.02
N LYS A 28 -29.83 2.87 11.42
CA LYS A 28 -29.12 3.79 10.53
C LYS A 28 -27.86 3.13 10.01
N TYR A 29 -27.70 3.07 8.68
CA TYR A 29 -26.46 2.56 8.09
C TYR A 29 -25.27 3.47 8.46
N MET A 30 -24.29 2.87 9.10
CA MET A 30 -23.01 3.53 9.41
C MET A 30 -21.88 2.85 8.65
N ASP A 31 -21.10 3.64 7.91
CA ASP A 31 -19.95 3.16 7.15
C ASP A 31 -18.71 3.06 8.02
N GLY A 32 -18.67 1.98 8.82
CA GLY A 32 -17.62 1.69 9.77
C GLY A 32 -17.99 0.48 10.64
N TRP A 33 -17.16 0.16 11.61
CA TRP A 33 -17.48 -0.80 12.67
C TRP A 33 -18.27 -0.12 13.78
N GLU A 34 -19.37 -0.72 14.21
CA GLU A 34 -20.14 -0.21 15.35
C GLU A 34 -20.62 -1.36 16.24
N SER A 35 -20.21 -1.29 17.51
CA SER A 35 -20.64 -2.23 18.56
C SER A 35 -21.85 -1.70 19.32
N ARG A 36 -22.58 -2.60 20.01
CA ARG A 36 -23.69 -2.21 20.91
C ARG A 36 -23.18 -1.49 22.12
N ARG A 37 -24.02 -0.58 22.63
CA ARG A 37 -23.76 0.05 23.92
C ARG A 37 -23.58 -0.98 25.02
N LYS A 38 -22.41 -0.97 25.63
CA LYS A 38 -22.03 -1.87 26.71
C LYS A 38 -22.72 -1.46 28.02
N ARG A 39 -23.51 -2.38 28.59
CA ARG A 39 -24.26 -2.17 29.84
C ARG A 39 -23.65 -2.90 31.03
N VAL A 40 -22.54 -3.57 30.83
CA VAL A 40 -21.75 -4.29 31.83
C VAL A 40 -20.31 -3.78 31.82
N PRO A 41 -19.54 -3.92 32.91
CA PRO A 41 -18.12 -3.54 32.90
C PRO A 41 -17.36 -4.24 31.78
N GLY A 42 -16.39 -3.50 31.20
CA GLY A 42 -15.53 -3.99 30.10
C GLY A 42 -15.48 -3.01 28.96
N HIS A 43 -14.92 -3.45 27.86
CA HIS A 43 -14.79 -2.67 26.62
C HIS A 43 -14.79 -3.63 25.42
N ASP A 44 -14.98 -3.07 24.22
CA ASP A 44 -14.94 -3.83 23.00
C ASP A 44 -13.56 -3.72 22.33
N PHE A 45 -13.21 -4.73 21.54
CA PHE A 45 -11.97 -4.75 20.78
C PHE A 45 -12.13 -5.51 19.47
N ALA A 46 -11.25 -5.21 18.53
CA ALA A 46 -11.10 -5.91 17.27
C ALA A 46 -9.67 -6.45 17.13
N VAL A 47 -9.53 -7.71 16.75
CA VAL A 47 -8.25 -8.29 16.34
C VAL A 47 -8.16 -8.26 14.82
N ILE A 48 -7.08 -7.71 14.29
CA ILE A 48 -6.89 -7.47 12.87
C ILE A 48 -5.57 -8.11 12.45
N ARG A 49 -5.64 -9.00 11.47
CA ARG A 49 -4.45 -9.54 10.81
C ARG A 49 -4.01 -8.57 9.71
N LEU A 50 -2.75 -8.17 9.73
CA LEU A 50 -2.16 -7.40 8.64
C LEU A 50 -2.06 -8.26 7.38
N ALA A 51 -2.21 -7.67 6.21
CA ALA A 51 -2.07 -8.38 4.93
C ALA A 51 -0.69 -9.03 4.79
N MET A 52 0.32 -8.47 5.45
CA MET A 52 1.66 -9.02 5.57
C MET A 52 2.35 -8.47 6.81
N PRO A 53 3.44 -9.13 7.29
CA PRO A 53 4.27 -8.58 8.34
C PRO A 53 4.77 -7.18 7.96
N GLY A 54 4.81 -6.25 8.92
CA GLY A 54 5.25 -4.89 8.64
C GLY A 54 5.75 -4.14 9.87
N ARG A 55 6.57 -3.11 9.61
CA ARG A 55 6.95 -2.11 10.59
C ARG A 55 5.89 -1.00 10.57
N ILE A 56 5.37 -0.63 11.72
CA ILE A 56 4.29 0.33 11.84
C ILE A 56 4.86 1.68 12.26
N PHE A 57 4.47 2.73 11.54
CA PHE A 57 4.88 4.11 11.80
C PHE A 57 3.81 4.90 12.53
N GLY A 58 2.54 4.57 12.30
CA GLY A 58 1.43 5.25 12.95
C GLY A 58 0.07 4.75 12.53
N PHE A 59 -0.95 5.39 13.08
CA PHE A 59 -2.35 5.03 12.90
C PHE A 59 -3.20 6.27 12.66
N ASP A 60 -4.30 6.11 11.92
CA ASP A 60 -5.44 7.00 11.91
C ASP A 60 -6.66 6.22 12.41
N VAL A 61 -7.19 6.62 13.56
CA VAL A 61 -8.46 6.13 14.10
C VAL A 61 -9.53 7.17 13.76
N ASP A 62 -10.33 6.86 12.77
CA ASP A 62 -11.31 7.77 12.18
C ASP A 62 -12.69 7.52 12.77
N THR A 63 -13.27 8.53 13.39
CA THR A 63 -14.64 8.51 13.93
C THR A 63 -15.61 9.32 13.07
N ARG A 64 -15.27 9.70 11.84
CA ARG A 64 -16.14 10.51 10.97
C ARG A 64 -17.53 9.90 10.89
N PHE A 65 -18.53 10.78 10.98
CA PHE A 65 -19.97 10.49 11.01
C PHE A 65 -20.49 9.86 12.32
N PHE A 66 -19.63 9.35 13.19
CA PHE A 66 -20.01 8.92 14.54
C PHE A 66 -19.99 10.13 15.49
N THR A 67 -21.12 10.84 15.59
CA THR A 67 -21.21 12.10 16.35
C THR A 67 -21.61 11.90 17.81
N GLY A 68 -22.45 10.91 18.11
CA GLY A 68 -22.92 10.60 19.47
C GLY A 68 -22.57 9.20 19.94
N ASN A 69 -22.17 8.35 19.03
CA ASN A 69 -21.90 6.93 19.22
C ASN A 69 -20.42 6.57 18.93
N TYR A 70 -19.52 7.56 18.94
CA TYR A 70 -18.08 7.31 18.87
C TYR A 70 -17.56 6.82 20.23
N PRO A 71 -16.48 6.00 20.28
CA PRO A 71 -15.86 5.60 21.51
C PRO A 71 -15.07 6.77 22.12
N PRO A 72 -15.29 7.11 23.41
CA PRO A 72 -14.53 8.19 24.07
C PRO A 72 -13.01 8.00 24.10
N HIS A 73 -12.53 6.76 24.06
CA HIS A 73 -11.09 6.45 24.05
C HIS A 73 -10.81 5.21 23.21
N CYS A 74 -9.58 5.11 22.71
CA CYS A 74 -9.03 3.90 22.13
C CYS A 74 -7.63 3.59 22.69
N SER A 75 -7.16 2.35 22.49
CA SER A 75 -5.75 1.96 22.56
C SER A 75 -5.45 0.93 21.49
N ILE A 76 -4.18 0.79 21.10
CA ILE A 76 -3.79 -0.18 20.09
C ILE A 76 -2.59 -0.97 20.58
N GLU A 77 -2.70 -2.29 20.49
CA GLU A 77 -1.62 -3.24 20.74
C GLU A 77 -1.26 -3.98 19.45
N ALA A 78 -0.04 -4.47 19.38
CA ALA A 78 0.45 -5.27 18.27
C ALA A 78 1.11 -6.56 18.76
N ALA A 79 1.06 -7.59 17.94
CA ALA A 79 1.74 -8.87 18.17
C ALA A 79 2.42 -9.37 16.90
N PHE A 80 3.52 -10.09 17.08
CA PHE A 80 4.12 -10.90 16.02
C PHE A 80 3.72 -12.36 16.25
N VAL A 81 2.95 -12.92 15.33
CA VAL A 81 2.55 -14.33 15.29
C VAL A 81 3.05 -14.90 13.98
N ALA A 82 3.99 -15.83 14.05
CA ALA A 82 4.67 -16.36 12.86
C ALA A 82 3.71 -17.13 11.94
N GLU A 83 2.78 -17.89 12.54
CA GLU A 83 1.79 -18.70 11.81
C GLU A 83 0.44 -18.69 12.55
N GLY A 84 -0.65 -18.63 11.77
CA GLY A 84 -2.01 -18.68 12.30
C GLY A 84 -2.48 -17.38 12.95
N ASP A 85 -3.40 -17.51 13.89
CA ASP A 85 -4.03 -16.39 14.60
C ASP A 85 -3.52 -16.28 16.05
N PRO A 86 -3.62 -15.11 16.68
CA PRO A 86 -3.28 -14.93 18.08
C PRO A 86 -4.09 -15.85 19.01
N THR A 87 -3.45 -16.34 20.05
CA THR A 87 -4.05 -17.17 21.10
C THR A 87 -4.09 -16.42 22.43
N GLU A 88 -4.64 -17.05 23.48
CA GLU A 88 -4.66 -16.50 24.84
C GLU A 88 -3.24 -16.25 25.40
N THR A 89 -2.24 -17.00 24.91
CA THR A 89 -0.85 -16.85 25.35
C THR A 89 -0.05 -15.85 24.52
N THR A 90 -0.66 -15.23 23.49
CA THR A 90 0.02 -14.25 22.65
C THR A 90 0.41 -13.03 23.47
N VAL A 91 1.70 -12.66 23.36
CA VAL A 91 2.23 -11.45 24.00
C VAL A 91 1.94 -10.24 23.10
N TRP A 92 1.20 -9.29 23.64
CA TRP A 92 0.85 -8.04 22.98
C TRP A 92 1.75 -6.90 23.49
N SER A 93 2.16 -6.03 22.59
CA SER A 93 2.91 -4.80 22.90
C SER A 93 2.02 -3.60 22.64
N GLU A 94 1.92 -2.70 23.60
CA GLU A 94 1.16 -1.45 23.43
C GLU A 94 1.89 -0.50 22.49
N LEU A 95 1.23 -0.08 21.40
CA LEU A 95 1.72 0.92 20.45
C LEU A 95 1.04 2.28 20.62
N VAL A 96 -0.22 2.28 21.03
CA VAL A 96 -0.98 3.48 21.39
C VAL A 96 -1.59 3.26 22.75
N VAL A 97 -1.15 4.04 23.73
CA VAL A 97 -1.73 4.05 25.08
C VAL A 97 -3.18 4.51 25.01
N LYS A 98 -3.98 4.19 26.06
CA LYS A 98 -5.37 4.65 26.11
C LYS A 98 -5.46 6.16 25.94
N SER A 99 -5.97 6.58 24.78
CA SER A 99 -6.01 7.97 24.32
C SER A 99 -7.43 8.41 24.02
N PRO A 100 -7.77 9.70 24.24
CA PRO A 100 -9.10 10.21 23.96
C PRO A 100 -9.38 10.28 22.45
N LEU A 101 -10.63 10.04 22.08
CA LEU A 101 -11.18 10.30 20.77
C LEU A 101 -12.27 11.37 20.86
N GLY A 102 -12.52 12.05 19.75
CA GLY A 102 -13.59 13.02 19.60
C GLY A 102 -14.65 12.57 18.60
N PRO A 103 -15.80 13.27 18.55
CA PRO A 103 -16.86 12.98 17.60
C PRO A 103 -16.46 13.40 16.19
N SER A 104 -16.79 12.56 15.21
CA SER A 104 -16.68 12.87 13.76
C SER A 104 -15.32 13.50 13.37
N ALA A 105 -14.21 12.88 13.78
CA ALA A 105 -12.86 13.38 13.58
C ALA A 105 -11.86 12.27 13.23
N GLN A 106 -10.73 12.65 12.65
CA GLN A 106 -9.57 11.77 12.46
C GLN A 106 -8.60 11.97 13.62
N HIS A 107 -8.01 10.88 14.11
CA HIS A 107 -7.07 10.89 15.24
C HIS A 107 -5.80 10.18 14.83
N PHE A 108 -4.71 10.94 14.71
CA PHE A 108 -3.42 10.44 14.27
C PHE A 108 -2.52 10.12 15.46
N PHE A 109 -1.99 8.90 15.46
CA PHE A 109 -1.07 8.41 16.47
C PHE A 109 0.24 7.98 15.82
N VAL A 110 1.36 8.46 16.36
CA VAL A 110 2.70 8.09 15.86
C VAL A 110 3.26 6.98 16.74
N ASN A 111 3.80 5.93 16.12
CA ASN A 111 4.53 4.89 16.82
C ASN A 111 6.00 5.30 16.99
N ALA A 112 6.45 5.40 18.23
CA ALA A 112 7.83 5.81 18.55
C ALA A 112 8.88 4.73 18.23
N ASP A 113 8.53 3.44 18.33
CA ASP A 113 9.42 2.32 18.01
C ASP A 113 9.03 1.65 16.69
N THR A 114 9.65 2.10 15.61
CA THR A 114 9.42 1.59 14.26
C THR A 114 10.35 0.43 13.86
N SER A 115 11.17 -0.06 14.79
CA SER A 115 12.16 -1.12 14.52
C SER A 115 11.54 -2.52 14.43
N LYS A 116 10.42 -2.73 15.13
CA LYS A 116 9.78 -4.03 15.27
C LYS A 116 8.82 -4.34 14.13
N VAL A 117 8.74 -5.63 13.82
CA VAL A 117 7.83 -6.18 12.82
C VAL A 117 6.62 -6.79 13.51
N TRP A 118 5.44 -6.52 12.97
CA TRP A 118 4.16 -6.96 13.50
C TRP A 118 3.35 -7.68 12.44
N THR A 119 2.48 -8.60 12.87
CA THR A 119 1.57 -9.34 12.00
C THR A 119 0.11 -9.12 12.36
N HIS A 120 -0.17 -8.76 13.63
CA HIS A 120 -1.51 -8.56 14.14
C HIS A 120 -1.59 -7.29 14.98
N LEU A 121 -2.78 -6.70 14.95
CA LEU A 121 -3.17 -5.55 15.77
C LEU A 121 -4.38 -5.93 16.62
N ARG A 122 -4.52 -5.27 17.77
CA ARG A 122 -5.73 -5.28 18.57
C ARG A 122 -6.11 -3.85 18.89
N LEU A 123 -7.19 -3.37 18.23
CA LEU A 123 -7.79 -2.08 18.52
C LEU A 123 -8.79 -2.26 19.65
N HIS A 124 -8.60 -1.56 20.74
CA HIS A 124 -9.55 -1.46 21.83
C HIS A 124 -10.32 -0.14 21.75
N ILE A 125 -11.62 -0.18 21.99
CA ILE A 125 -12.50 0.98 22.10
C ILE A 125 -13.17 0.96 23.47
N TYR A 126 -13.29 2.12 24.11
CA TYR A 126 -13.71 2.22 25.51
C TYR A 126 -14.90 3.16 25.68
N PRO A 127 -16.07 2.66 26.21
CA PRO A 127 -16.36 1.25 26.46
C PRO A 127 -16.83 0.54 25.19
N ASP A 128 -17.47 1.24 24.26
CA ASP A 128 -18.12 0.81 23.03
C ASP A 128 -18.19 1.97 22.04
N GLY A 129 -18.74 1.75 20.86
CA GLY A 129 -19.03 2.80 19.88
C GLY A 129 -18.66 2.42 18.48
N GLY A 130 -18.55 3.45 17.61
CA GLY A 130 -18.28 3.29 16.20
C GLY A 130 -16.96 3.90 15.76
N VAL A 131 -16.25 3.18 14.89
CA VAL A 131 -15.03 3.60 14.21
C VAL A 131 -15.24 3.48 12.71
N ALA A 132 -15.20 4.61 12.01
CA ALA A 132 -15.42 4.66 10.57
C ALA A 132 -14.29 3.97 9.81
N ARG A 133 -13.03 4.31 10.13
CA ARG A 133 -11.86 3.69 9.51
C ARG A 133 -10.72 3.51 10.51
N LEU A 134 -9.98 2.44 10.33
CA LEU A 134 -8.64 2.28 10.90
C LEU A 134 -7.64 2.25 9.76
N ARG A 135 -6.72 3.20 9.73
CA ARG A 135 -5.59 3.20 8.82
C ARG A 135 -4.30 2.89 9.58
N VAL A 136 -3.49 2.03 8.99
CA VAL A 136 -2.20 1.63 9.56
C VAL A 136 -1.12 2.03 8.56
N TYR A 137 -0.27 2.95 8.96
CA TYR A 137 0.83 3.45 8.15
C TYR A 137 2.11 2.73 8.53
N GLY A 138 2.82 2.20 7.54
CA GLY A 138 4.02 1.42 7.80
C GLY A 138 4.74 1.00 6.53
N ALA A 139 5.73 0.14 6.71
CA ALA A 139 6.45 -0.51 5.63
C ALA A 139 6.31 -2.02 5.72
N ALA A 140 6.00 -2.63 4.61
CA ALA A 140 5.99 -4.07 4.47
C ALA A 140 7.35 -4.66 4.84
N HIS A 141 7.36 -5.79 5.52
CA HIS A 141 8.57 -6.55 5.84
C HIS A 141 8.50 -7.92 5.18
N PHE A 142 9.31 -8.07 4.15
CA PHE A 142 9.47 -9.34 3.45
C PHE A 142 10.79 -9.98 3.85
N ASP A 143 10.75 -11.28 4.17
CA ASP A 143 11.96 -12.03 4.61
C ASP A 143 12.74 -12.52 3.38
N TRP A 144 13.61 -11.65 2.87
CA TRP A 144 14.48 -11.93 1.74
C TRP A 144 15.48 -13.07 1.99
N ALA A 145 15.72 -13.45 3.26
CA ALA A 145 16.59 -14.58 3.57
C ALA A 145 15.99 -15.92 3.13
N LYS A 146 14.66 -16.00 3.02
CA LYS A 146 13.95 -17.20 2.58
C LYS A 146 13.92 -17.39 1.05
N VAL A 147 14.26 -16.36 0.29
CA VAL A 147 14.27 -16.43 -1.19
C VAL A 147 15.56 -17.10 -1.64
N GLY A 148 15.47 -18.09 -2.51
CA GLY A 148 16.64 -18.74 -3.13
C GLY A 148 17.45 -17.79 -4.00
N ALA A 149 18.76 -18.07 -4.20
CA ALA A 149 19.62 -17.19 -5.00
C ALA A 149 19.18 -17.12 -6.47
N ASP A 150 18.69 -18.25 -7.03
CA ASP A 150 18.25 -18.36 -8.41
C ASP A 150 16.70 -18.32 -8.54
N GLU A 151 16.00 -18.02 -7.47
CA GLU A 151 14.54 -17.95 -7.47
C GLU A 151 14.08 -16.67 -8.17
N GLU A 152 13.24 -16.84 -9.22
CA GLU A 152 12.62 -15.69 -9.89
C GLU A 152 11.50 -15.11 -9.01
N ILE A 153 11.61 -13.85 -8.65
CA ILE A 153 10.66 -13.14 -7.81
C ILE A 153 10.36 -11.75 -8.37
N ASP A 154 9.15 -11.22 -8.12
CA ASP A 154 8.82 -9.85 -8.50
C ASP A 154 9.48 -8.85 -7.54
N LEU A 155 10.55 -8.21 -8.01
CA LEU A 155 11.34 -7.21 -7.26
C LEU A 155 10.60 -5.89 -7.08
N ALA A 156 9.56 -5.62 -7.90
CA ALA A 156 8.74 -4.40 -7.84
C ALA A 156 7.45 -4.57 -7.04
N TYR A 157 7.22 -5.74 -6.45
CA TYR A 157 5.99 -5.99 -5.72
C TYR A 157 5.96 -5.26 -4.37
N VAL A 158 4.87 -4.53 -4.09
CA VAL A 158 4.74 -3.76 -2.85
C VAL A 158 4.90 -4.63 -1.59
N PHE A 159 4.43 -5.88 -1.62
CA PHE A 159 4.58 -6.81 -0.51
C PHE A 159 5.99 -7.38 -0.36
N HIS A 160 6.83 -7.22 -1.35
CA HIS A 160 8.27 -7.49 -1.24
C HIS A 160 9.07 -6.26 -0.77
N GLY A 161 8.40 -5.15 -0.48
CA GLY A 161 9.01 -3.93 0.04
C GLY A 161 9.33 -2.88 -1.04
N ALA A 162 8.90 -3.09 -2.28
CA ALA A 162 9.04 -2.07 -3.32
C ALA A 162 8.15 -0.85 -3.05
N LYS A 163 8.60 0.33 -3.47
CA LYS A 163 7.92 1.60 -3.25
C LYS A 163 8.26 2.61 -4.33
N ALA A 164 7.28 3.35 -4.82
CA ALA A 164 7.51 4.54 -5.62
C ALA A 164 8.06 5.68 -4.74
N LEU A 165 9.17 6.29 -5.16
CA LEU A 165 9.86 7.34 -4.41
C LEU A 165 9.64 8.73 -5.02
N ALA A 166 9.59 8.82 -6.35
CA ALA A 166 9.41 10.06 -7.08
C ALA A 166 8.61 9.81 -8.36
N TRP A 167 7.87 10.80 -8.82
CA TRP A 167 7.07 10.72 -10.05
C TRP A 167 6.77 12.10 -10.63
N SER A 168 6.49 12.12 -11.92
CA SER A 168 6.16 13.35 -12.63
C SER A 168 4.74 13.84 -12.37
N ASP A 169 3.79 12.92 -12.26
CA ASP A 169 2.37 13.20 -12.04
C ASP A 169 1.64 11.98 -11.42
N ALA A 170 0.62 12.24 -10.62
CA ALA A 170 -0.23 11.23 -10.00
C ALA A 170 -1.70 11.71 -9.92
N HIS A 171 -2.18 12.36 -10.98
CA HIS A 171 -3.44 13.08 -10.97
C HIS A 171 -4.66 12.20 -10.71
N TYR A 172 -4.73 11.03 -11.35
CA TYR A 172 -5.85 10.08 -11.19
C TYR A 172 -5.47 8.86 -10.35
N GLY A 173 -4.22 8.50 -10.28
CA GLY A 173 -3.75 7.35 -9.52
C GLY A 173 -2.28 7.46 -9.12
N HIS A 174 -1.97 7.08 -7.87
CA HIS A 174 -0.60 7.08 -7.35
C HIS A 174 0.23 5.93 -7.95
N PRO A 175 1.54 6.11 -8.24
CA PRO A 175 2.35 5.05 -8.84
C PRO A 175 2.52 3.80 -7.97
N ASP A 176 2.41 3.85 -6.65
CA ASP A 176 2.41 2.64 -5.81
C ASP A 176 1.29 1.66 -6.19
N LYS A 177 0.17 2.14 -6.75
CA LYS A 177 -0.93 1.28 -7.19
C LYS A 177 -0.51 0.29 -8.27
N MET A 178 0.39 0.66 -9.19
CA MET A 178 0.88 -0.28 -10.21
C MET A 178 1.78 -1.39 -9.62
N LEU A 179 2.28 -1.22 -8.39
CA LEU A 179 3.06 -2.23 -7.67
C LEU A 179 2.18 -3.15 -6.81
N GLY A 180 0.89 -2.88 -6.74
CA GLY A 180 -0.10 -3.55 -5.89
C GLY A 180 -0.37 -5.01 -6.27
N PRO A 181 -1.09 -5.76 -5.41
CA PRO A 181 -1.39 -7.18 -5.60
C PRO A 181 -2.37 -7.43 -6.74
N GLY A 182 -2.32 -8.64 -7.28
CA GLY A 182 -3.29 -9.19 -8.22
C GLY A 182 -3.47 -8.37 -9.50
N ARG A 183 -4.58 -8.63 -10.17
CA ARG A 183 -5.07 -7.79 -11.28
C ARG A 183 -5.94 -6.66 -10.70
N GLY A 184 -5.90 -5.47 -11.32
CA GLY A 184 -6.80 -4.39 -10.94
C GLY A 184 -8.27 -4.75 -11.18
N GLN A 185 -9.15 -4.13 -10.44
CA GLN A 185 -10.61 -4.29 -10.58
C GLN A 185 -11.22 -3.19 -11.48
N ASN A 186 -10.58 -2.03 -11.52
CA ASN A 186 -10.97 -0.89 -12.34
C ASN A 186 -9.77 0.05 -12.54
N MET A 187 -9.92 1.12 -13.33
CA MET A 187 -8.82 2.07 -13.61
C MET A 187 -8.23 2.72 -12.34
N GLY A 188 -9.04 2.89 -11.29
CA GLY A 188 -8.59 3.46 -10.02
C GLY A 188 -7.51 2.64 -9.29
N ASP A 189 -7.31 1.37 -9.67
CA ASP A 189 -6.28 0.50 -9.09
C ASP A 189 -4.91 0.61 -9.75
N GLY A 190 -4.78 1.45 -10.79
CA GLY A 190 -3.53 1.69 -11.50
C GLY A 190 -2.92 3.06 -11.22
N TRP A 191 -1.71 3.27 -11.73
CA TRP A 191 -1.11 4.60 -11.86
C TRP A 191 -1.64 5.27 -13.11
N GLU A 192 -2.19 6.48 -12.97
CA GLU A 192 -2.70 7.24 -14.10
C GLU A 192 -2.38 8.72 -13.96
N THR A 193 -1.77 9.28 -15.01
CA THR A 193 -1.39 10.70 -15.11
C THR A 193 -2.43 11.49 -15.89
N LYS A 194 -2.44 12.80 -15.71
CA LYS A 194 -3.21 13.70 -16.55
C LYS A 194 -2.64 13.74 -17.97
N ARG A 195 -3.50 14.03 -18.94
CA ARG A 195 -3.08 14.17 -20.33
C ARG A 195 -2.07 15.30 -20.50
N ARG A 196 -0.88 14.93 -21.01
CA ARG A 196 0.19 15.87 -21.33
C ARG A 196 -0.05 16.54 -22.69
N ARG A 197 -0.16 17.85 -22.69
CA ARG A 197 -0.36 18.65 -23.92
C ARG A 197 0.90 19.35 -24.39
N GLY A 198 1.99 19.24 -23.67
CA GLY A 198 3.31 19.80 -23.98
C GLY A 198 4.35 18.71 -24.21
N PRO A 199 5.59 19.09 -24.53
CA PRO A 199 6.70 18.15 -24.69
C PRO A 199 7.03 17.44 -23.38
N GLY A 200 7.67 16.28 -23.48
CA GLY A 200 8.09 15.45 -22.34
C GLY A 200 7.30 14.17 -22.23
N HIS A 201 7.46 13.50 -21.12
CA HIS A 201 6.81 12.22 -20.80
C HIS A 201 6.64 12.09 -19.30
N ASP A 202 5.81 11.14 -18.88
CA ASP A 202 5.62 10.85 -17.46
C ASP A 202 6.50 9.68 -17.02
N TRP A 203 6.92 9.73 -15.76
CA TRP A 203 7.85 8.76 -15.19
C TRP A 203 7.63 8.58 -13.70
N ALA A 204 8.04 7.41 -13.19
CA ALA A 204 8.14 7.11 -11.77
C ALA A 204 9.49 6.45 -11.47
N ILE A 205 10.09 6.81 -10.34
CA ILE A 205 11.25 6.11 -9.77
C ILE A 205 10.76 5.19 -8.67
N ILE A 206 11.15 3.93 -8.77
CA ILE A 206 10.74 2.87 -7.87
C ILE A 206 11.98 2.29 -7.21
N ARG A 207 12.02 2.27 -5.88
CA ARG A 207 12.94 1.44 -5.12
C ARG A 207 12.43 0.01 -5.14
N LEU A 208 13.27 -0.94 -5.54
CA LEU A 208 12.95 -2.36 -5.50
C LEU A 208 12.94 -2.87 -4.05
N GLY A 209 12.26 -3.96 -3.80
CA GLY A 209 12.24 -4.60 -2.50
C GLY A 209 13.60 -5.15 -2.05
N HIS A 210 14.44 -5.51 -3.01
CA HIS A 210 15.82 -5.95 -2.83
C HIS A 210 16.65 -5.61 -4.07
N ALA A 211 17.97 -5.50 -3.91
CA ALA A 211 18.87 -5.47 -5.04
C ALA A 211 18.73 -6.76 -5.86
N GLY A 212 18.62 -6.65 -7.18
CA GLY A 212 18.44 -7.83 -8.01
C GLY A 212 18.71 -7.61 -9.49
N ARG A 213 18.79 -8.72 -10.24
CA ARG A 213 18.93 -8.73 -11.71
C ARG A 213 17.56 -8.98 -12.33
N ILE A 214 17.09 -8.05 -13.15
CA ILE A 214 15.80 -8.15 -13.82
C ILE A 214 15.95 -8.95 -15.11
N GLY A 215 15.18 -10.02 -15.26
CA GLY A 215 15.18 -10.89 -16.45
C GLY A 215 13.88 -10.87 -17.24
N ARG A 216 12.77 -10.43 -16.62
CA ARG A 216 11.45 -10.39 -17.27
C ARG A 216 10.64 -9.22 -16.71
N ILE A 217 9.98 -8.49 -17.60
CA ILE A 217 9.21 -7.30 -17.30
C ILE A 217 7.79 -7.51 -17.81
N VAL A 218 6.81 -7.15 -16.97
CA VAL A 218 5.40 -7.13 -17.36
C VAL A 218 4.86 -5.72 -17.15
N VAL A 219 4.29 -5.16 -18.22
CA VAL A 219 3.57 -3.87 -18.19
C VAL A 219 2.13 -4.13 -18.58
N ASP A 220 1.22 -3.95 -17.66
CA ASP A 220 -0.21 -4.21 -17.86
C ASP A 220 -0.97 -2.88 -18.03
N THR A 221 -1.68 -2.74 -19.14
CA THR A 221 -2.56 -1.59 -19.43
C THR A 221 -4.04 -1.94 -19.27
N HIS A 222 -4.36 -3.03 -18.53
CA HIS A 222 -5.74 -3.46 -18.32
C HIS A 222 -6.63 -2.31 -17.82
N PHE A 223 -7.86 -2.22 -18.33
CA PHE A 223 -8.83 -1.13 -18.19
C PHE A 223 -8.46 0.19 -18.90
N PHE A 224 -7.22 0.46 -19.22
CA PHE A 224 -6.83 1.68 -19.94
C PHE A 224 -7.05 1.51 -21.45
N LYS A 225 -8.26 1.81 -21.91
CA LYS A 225 -8.70 1.56 -23.30
C LYS A 225 -8.43 2.73 -24.25
N GLY A 226 -8.46 3.95 -23.74
CA GLY A 226 -8.23 5.18 -24.50
C GLY A 226 -7.12 6.06 -23.96
N ASN A 227 -6.68 5.79 -22.77
CA ASN A 227 -5.71 6.56 -21.98
C ASN A 227 -4.48 5.71 -21.57
N TYR A 228 -4.16 4.67 -22.34
CA TYR A 228 -2.92 3.91 -22.17
C TYR A 228 -1.73 4.67 -22.80
N PRO A 229 -0.49 4.47 -22.32
CA PRO A 229 0.69 5.07 -22.92
C PRO A 229 0.98 4.51 -24.31
N ASP A 230 1.45 5.37 -25.22
CA ASP A 230 1.86 4.91 -26.56
C ASP A 230 3.06 3.97 -26.48
N THR A 231 4.05 4.31 -25.66
CA THR A 231 5.25 3.50 -25.43
C THR A 231 5.70 3.59 -23.98
N CYS A 232 6.52 2.63 -23.54
CA CYS A 232 7.22 2.66 -22.26
C CYS A 232 8.71 2.38 -22.42
N GLU A 233 9.50 2.73 -21.40
CA GLU A 233 10.92 2.36 -21.25
C GLU A 233 11.25 2.14 -19.77
N LEU A 234 12.31 1.38 -19.50
CA LEU A 234 12.78 1.14 -18.13
C LEU A 234 14.29 1.33 -18.06
N LEU A 235 14.71 2.19 -17.15
CA LEU A 235 16.12 2.34 -16.77
C LEU A 235 16.32 1.73 -15.37
N GLY A 236 17.52 1.25 -15.09
CA GLY A 236 17.92 0.75 -13.77
C GLY A 236 19.20 1.41 -13.29
N ALA A 237 19.32 1.51 -11.96
CA ALA A 237 20.52 2.00 -11.29
C ALA A 237 20.81 1.20 -10.01
N TYR A 238 22.08 1.01 -9.70
CA TYR A 238 22.51 0.43 -8.45
C TYR A 238 22.93 1.55 -7.49
N LEU A 239 22.06 1.88 -6.55
CA LEU A 239 22.18 2.99 -5.59
C LEU A 239 22.03 2.41 -4.17
N PRO A 240 22.99 1.62 -3.66
CA PRO A 240 22.83 0.92 -2.39
C PRO A 240 22.75 1.87 -1.19
N ASP A 241 23.35 3.06 -1.30
CA ASP A 241 23.40 4.07 -0.25
C ASP A 241 22.18 5.03 -0.30
N ALA A 242 21.36 4.94 -1.34
CA ALA A 242 20.13 5.69 -1.48
C ALA A 242 19.04 5.09 -0.58
N GLY A 243 19.25 5.18 0.73
CA GLY A 243 18.27 4.78 1.73
C GLY A 243 17.15 5.81 1.88
N ASP A 244 16.37 5.68 2.95
CA ASP A 244 15.26 6.58 3.28
C ASP A 244 15.72 8.04 3.57
N SER A 245 17.03 8.30 3.58
CA SER A 245 17.63 9.63 3.79
C SER A 245 17.80 10.45 2.51
N TRP A 246 17.76 9.84 1.32
CA TRP A 246 17.87 10.56 0.06
C TRP A 246 16.54 11.20 -0.31
N SER A 247 16.58 12.47 -0.69
CA SER A 247 15.40 13.14 -1.25
C SER A 247 15.07 12.60 -2.65
N GLU A 248 13.82 12.74 -3.04
CA GLU A 248 13.35 12.41 -4.39
C GLU A 248 14.20 13.07 -5.49
N ALA A 249 14.62 14.33 -5.27
CA ALA A 249 15.44 15.08 -6.21
C ALA A 249 16.85 14.50 -6.32
N GLU A 250 17.47 14.04 -5.22
CA GLU A 250 18.78 13.41 -5.22
C GLU A 250 18.76 12.09 -5.99
N ILE A 251 17.74 11.26 -5.77
CA ILE A 251 17.57 10.00 -6.50
C ILE A 251 17.32 10.26 -7.98
N ALA A 252 16.48 11.23 -8.33
CA ALA A 252 16.19 11.57 -9.72
C ALA A 252 17.41 12.13 -10.48
N ALA A 253 18.27 12.87 -9.77
CA ALA A 253 19.51 13.47 -10.33
C ALA A 253 20.72 12.54 -10.26
N SER A 254 20.62 11.35 -9.63
CA SER A 254 21.75 10.43 -9.48
C SER A 254 22.26 9.95 -10.85
N GLU A 255 23.56 9.70 -10.91
CA GLU A 255 24.20 9.11 -12.09
C GLU A 255 24.09 7.59 -12.08
N GLY A 256 24.40 6.96 -13.22
CA GLY A 256 24.46 5.49 -13.32
C GLY A 256 23.19 4.82 -13.84
N TRP A 257 22.18 5.57 -14.26
CA TRP A 257 21.00 5.01 -14.93
C TRP A 257 21.38 4.38 -16.27
N LYS A 258 21.05 3.10 -16.45
CA LYS A 258 21.29 2.32 -17.67
C LYS A 258 19.96 1.77 -18.19
N SER A 259 19.83 1.64 -19.52
CA SER A 259 18.63 1.06 -20.14
C SER A 259 18.55 -0.44 -19.86
N ILE A 260 17.43 -0.87 -19.26
CA ILE A 260 17.04 -2.29 -19.13
C ILE A 260 16.21 -2.69 -20.34
N ILE A 261 15.18 -1.91 -20.69
CA ILE A 261 14.49 -1.97 -21.98
C ILE A 261 14.43 -0.58 -22.58
N GLY A 262 14.75 -0.51 -23.89
CA GLY A 262 14.50 0.70 -24.67
C GLY A 262 13.01 0.93 -24.89
N ARG A 263 12.68 1.94 -25.68
CA ARG A 263 11.29 2.30 -25.93
C ARG A 263 10.51 1.17 -26.62
N GLN A 264 9.48 0.66 -25.93
CA GLN A 264 8.61 -0.44 -26.35
C GLN A 264 7.20 0.07 -26.60
N LYS A 265 6.56 -0.39 -27.69
CA LYS A 265 5.18 -0.07 -28.01
C LYS A 265 4.23 -0.79 -27.03
N LEU A 266 3.21 -0.07 -26.57
CA LEU A 266 2.13 -0.61 -25.78
C LEU A 266 0.81 -0.59 -26.59
N ASP A 267 -0.12 -1.45 -26.19
CA ASP A 267 -1.48 -1.49 -26.66
C ASP A 267 -2.48 -1.30 -25.53
N ARG A 268 -3.71 -1.02 -25.89
CA ARG A 268 -4.82 -0.84 -24.93
C ARG A 268 -5.23 -2.15 -24.26
N ASP A 269 -5.57 -2.04 -22.98
CA ASP A 269 -6.32 -3.06 -22.23
C ASP A 269 -5.70 -4.47 -22.33
N ARG A 270 -4.37 -4.58 -22.17
CA ARG A 270 -3.65 -5.85 -22.26
C ARG A 270 -2.33 -5.87 -21.48
N GLU A 271 -1.86 -7.06 -21.23
CA GLU A 271 -0.55 -7.32 -20.64
C GLU A 271 0.52 -7.42 -21.73
N HIS A 272 1.69 -6.80 -21.50
CA HIS A 272 2.86 -6.84 -22.34
C HIS A 272 4.00 -7.45 -21.56
N THR A 273 4.60 -8.51 -22.08
CA THR A 273 5.74 -9.19 -21.47
C THR A 273 6.98 -9.01 -22.31
N PHE A 274 8.07 -8.58 -21.69
CA PHE A 274 9.39 -8.43 -22.28
C PHE A 274 10.37 -9.36 -21.57
N SER A 275 11.17 -10.11 -22.31
CA SER A 275 12.13 -11.08 -21.76
C SER A 275 13.22 -11.43 -22.77
N GLY A 276 14.23 -12.18 -22.34
CA GLY A 276 15.31 -12.61 -23.22
C GLY A 276 16.04 -11.43 -23.86
N GLY A 277 16.14 -11.40 -25.19
CA GLY A 277 16.86 -10.37 -25.94
C GLY A 277 16.30 -8.93 -25.81
N ASP A 278 15.06 -8.78 -25.36
CA ASP A 278 14.45 -7.47 -25.15
C ASP A 278 14.92 -6.80 -23.83
N VAL A 279 15.41 -7.59 -22.89
CA VAL A 279 15.83 -7.15 -21.55
C VAL A 279 17.35 -7.22 -21.44
N ALA A 280 18.00 -6.06 -21.30
CA ALA A 280 19.44 -6.01 -21.14
C ALA A 280 19.86 -6.38 -19.70
N ASP A 281 20.82 -7.30 -19.57
CA ASP A 281 21.48 -7.53 -18.28
C ASP A 281 22.48 -6.40 -18.00
N ILE A 282 22.08 -5.47 -17.18
CA ILE A 282 22.92 -4.34 -16.76
C ILE A 282 23.60 -4.57 -15.39
N GLY A 283 23.47 -5.78 -14.85
CA GLY A 283 23.90 -6.15 -13.50
C GLY A 283 22.79 -5.91 -12.46
N PRO A 284 23.12 -6.05 -11.16
CA PRO A 284 22.17 -5.78 -10.10
C PRO A 284 21.71 -4.31 -10.10
N VAL A 285 20.44 -4.08 -9.80
CA VAL A 285 19.86 -2.76 -9.60
C VAL A 285 19.08 -2.71 -8.29
N THR A 286 19.02 -1.55 -7.67
CA THR A 286 18.22 -1.27 -6.48
C THR A 286 17.05 -0.35 -6.78
N HIS A 287 17.16 0.43 -7.85
CA HIS A 287 16.16 1.41 -8.29
C HIS A 287 15.92 1.26 -9.78
N VAL A 288 14.68 1.53 -10.18
CA VAL A 288 14.30 1.62 -11.59
C VAL A 288 13.55 2.92 -11.83
N ARG A 289 13.71 3.46 -13.03
CA ARG A 289 12.90 4.56 -13.56
C ARG A 289 12.05 4.02 -14.69
N PHE A 290 10.76 3.89 -14.43
CA PHE A 290 9.77 3.53 -15.43
C PHE A 290 9.23 4.81 -16.06
N ALA A 291 9.29 4.90 -17.39
CA ALA A 291 8.76 6.02 -18.12
C ALA A 291 7.68 5.57 -19.11
N MET A 292 6.62 6.35 -19.22
CA MET A 292 5.56 6.19 -20.21
C MET A 292 5.44 7.44 -21.08
N HIS A 293 5.22 7.22 -22.36
CA HIS A 293 5.25 8.27 -23.37
C HIS A 293 3.91 8.36 -24.11
N PRO A 294 3.32 9.58 -24.24
CA PRO A 294 3.68 10.80 -23.49
C PRO A 294 3.15 10.77 -22.06
N ASP A 295 2.01 10.14 -21.82
CA ASP A 295 1.23 10.05 -20.59
C ASP A 295 0.34 8.82 -20.64
N GLY A 296 -0.46 8.58 -19.59
CA GLY A 296 -1.49 7.56 -19.62
C GLY A 296 -1.64 6.79 -18.30
N GLY A 297 -2.14 5.57 -18.41
CA GLY A 297 -2.36 4.69 -17.28
C GLY A 297 -1.70 3.33 -17.43
N VAL A 298 -1.12 2.85 -16.35
CA VAL A 298 -0.53 1.51 -16.19
C VAL A 298 -1.14 0.85 -14.97
N MET A 299 -1.78 -0.29 -15.19
CA MET A 299 -2.45 -1.06 -14.14
C MET A 299 -1.45 -1.76 -13.24
N ARG A 300 -0.46 -2.46 -13.85
CA ARG A 300 0.59 -3.16 -13.09
C ARG A 300 1.93 -3.06 -13.81
N LEU A 301 2.96 -2.93 -13.00
CA LEU A 301 4.35 -3.14 -13.39
C LEU A 301 4.91 -4.28 -12.55
N ARG A 302 5.44 -5.32 -13.22
CA ARG A 302 6.11 -6.44 -12.56
C ARG A 302 7.53 -6.56 -13.09
N LEU A 303 8.49 -6.70 -12.20
CA LEU A 303 9.90 -6.80 -12.52
C LEU A 303 10.44 -8.10 -11.93
N PHE A 304 10.31 -9.18 -12.70
CA PHE A 304 10.76 -10.49 -12.28
C PHE A 304 12.26 -10.64 -12.46
N GLY A 305 12.91 -11.15 -11.44
CA GLY A 305 14.36 -11.34 -11.45
C GLY A 305 14.85 -12.13 -10.25
N THR A 306 16.16 -12.23 -10.13
CA THR A 306 16.83 -12.89 -8.99
C THR A 306 17.42 -11.85 -8.04
N LYS A 307 17.42 -12.13 -6.74
CA LYS A 307 18.10 -11.28 -5.77
C LYS A 307 19.63 -11.30 -5.98
N ALA A 308 20.30 -10.20 -5.67
CA ALA A 308 21.75 -10.05 -5.74
C ALA A 308 22.38 -9.86 -4.36
#